data_a107fa6d48e367c5d2f9e7c1c822e66b
#
_entry.id   a107fa6d48e367c5d2f9e7c1c822e66b
#
_cell.length_a   1.000
_cell.length_b   1.000
_cell.length_c   1.000
_cell.angle_alpha   90.00
_cell.angle_beta   90.00
_cell.angle_gamma   90.00
#
_symmetry.space_group_name_H-M   'P 1'
#
loop_
_entity.id
_entity.type
_entity.pdbx_description
1 polymer ?
#
loop_
_entity_poly.entity_id
_entity_poly.type
_entity_poly.pdbx_seq_one_letter_code
_entity_poly.pdbx_strand_id
1 'polypeptide(L)'
;MFYQSIRIQIAIITKLINNTKFKIDKGDHLLDTHTHILWNIDDGSKNQCMSLQMLEIAARSGTKAIFATPHVIERANKPSWEEIKEKTQQLRQLCAEAQIDIMLYPGAEVQMNWELLPELGAAGAYCLNGGRYLLVELPAAEIPAYAD
;
A
#
# COMPACT_ATOMS: atom_id res chain seq x y z
N MET A 1 -11.14 -15.69 -13.26
CA MET A 1 -11.52 -14.65 -12.32
C MET A 1 -10.34 -13.82 -11.80
N PHE A 2 -9.12 -14.32 -11.83
CA PHE A 2 -7.90 -13.58 -11.42
C PHE A 2 -7.42 -12.51 -12.41
N TYR A 3 -7.86 -12.52 -13.65
CA TYR A 3 -7.35 -11.66 -14.73
C TYR A 3 -7.85 -10.20 -14.71
N GLN A 4 -9.01 -9.91 -14.11
CA GLN A 4 -9.54 -8.53 -14.05
C GLN A 4 -8.89 -7.70 -12.95
N SER A 5 -8.57 -8.29 -11.81
CA SER A 5 -7.86 -7.62 -10.71
C SER A 5 -6.48 -7.10 -11.14
N ILE A 6 -5.74 -7.92 -11.92
CA ILE A 6 -4.42 -7.56 -12.46
C ILE A 6 -4.50 -6.39 -13.45
N ARG A 7 -5.54 -6.30 -14.29
CA ARG A 7 -5.71 -5.20 -15.25
C ARG A 7 -5.99 -3.86 -14.60
N ILE A 8 -6.76 -3.84 -13.51
CA ILE A 8 -7.05 -2.62 -12.76
C ILE A 8 -5.77 -2.14 -12.05
N GLN A 9 -5.01 -3.02 -11.44
CA GLN A 9 -3.72 -2.69 -10.83
C GLN A 9 -2.71 -2.13 -11.84
N ILE A 10 -2.56 -2.74 -13.01
CA ILE A 10 -1.64 -2.28 -14.07
C ILE A 10 -2.04 -0.89 -14.62
N ALA A 11 -3.32 -0.63 -14.82
CA ALA A 11 -3.80 0.68 -15.28
C ALA A 11 -3.57 1.79 -14.25
N ILE A 12 -3.71 1.48 -12.96
CA ILE A 12 -3.42 2.39 -11.85
C ILE A 12 -1.91 2.66 -11.78
N ILE A 13 -1.07 1.64 -11.89
CA ILE A 13 0.39 1.73 -11.87
C ILE A 13 0.91 2.64 -12.98
N THR A 14 0.48 2.44 -14.22
CA THR A 14 0.91 3.25 -15.37
C THR A 14 0.53 4.72 -15.21
N LYS A 15 -0.64 4.99 -14.64
CA LYS A 15 -1.13 6.36 -14.40
C LYS A 15 -0.47 7.02 -13.19
N LEU A 16 -0.09 6.24 -12.17
CA LEU A 16 0.71 6.68 -11.02
C LEU A 16 2.11 7.14 -11.47
N ILE A 17 2.80 6.35 -12.28
CA ILE A 17 4.14 6.65 -12.78
C ILE A 17 4.14 7.96 -13.60
N ASN A 18 3.11 8.18 -14.41
CA ASN A 18 3.04 9.37 -15.27
C ASN A 18 2.60 10.66 -14.56
N ASN A 19 1.98 10.59 -13.38
CA ASN A 19 1.40 11.75 -12.68
C ASN A 19 2.05 12.10 -11.35
N THR A 20 2.97 11.30 -10.85
CA THR A 20 3.74 11.60 -9.64
C THR A 20 5.13 12.10 -10.03
N LYS A 21 5.72 12.94 -9.17
CA LYS A 21 7.13 13.37 -9.28
C LYS A 21 8.11 12.20 -9.04
N PHE A 22 7.76 10.98 -9.40
CA PHE A 22 8.64 9.83 -9.38
C PHE A 22 9.60 9.92 -10.56
N LYS A 23 10.81 10.36 -10.32
CA LYS A 23 11.93 10.10 -11.22
C LYS A 23 12.36 8.65 -10.98
N ILE A 24 11.72 7.71 -11.65
CA ILE A 24 12.27 6.38 -11.83
C ILE A 24 13.14 6.49 -13.06
N ASP A 25 14.46 6.37 -12.89
CA ASP A 25 15.37 6.28 -14.04
C ASP A 25 14.94 5.10 -14.92
N LYS A 26 15.22 5.19 -16.24
CA LYS A 26 14.79 4.23 -17.25
C LYS A 26 15.48 2.86 -17.14
N GLY A 27 15.52 2.27 -15.93
CA GLY A 27 15.93 0.90 -15.66
C GLY A 27 14.70 0.04 -15.33
N ASP A 28 14.83 -1.27 -15.39
CA ASP A 28 13.81 -2.24 -14.96
C ASP A 28 13.65 -2.20 -13.43
N HIS A 29 12.90 -1.19 -12.95
CA HIS A 29 12.63 -1.02 -11.52
C HIS A 29 11.21 -1.52 -11.22
N LEU A 30 11.11 -2.44 -10.27
CA LEU A 30 9.82 -2.91 -9.75
C LEU A 30 9.29 -1.89 -8.73
N LEU A 31 8.01 -1.56 -8.88
CA LEU A 31 7.23 -0.81 -7.92
C LEU A 31 6.16 -1.73 -7.36
N ASP A 32 6.19 -1.99 -6.07
CA ASP A 32 5.16 -2.76 -5.38
C ASP A 32 4.10 -1.82 -4.80
N THR A 33 2.87 -1.96 -5.27
CA THR A 33 1.75 -1.10 -4.87
C THR A 33 0.82 -1.72 -3.84
N HIS A 34 1.10 -2.96 -3.39
CA HIS A 34 0.26 -3.68 -2.47
C HIS A 34 1.08 -4.55 -1.52
N THR A 35 1.29 -4.09 -0.29
CA THR A 35 2.16 -4.79 0.68
C THR A 35 1.72 -4.54 2.11
N HIS A 36 1.53 -5.62 2.88
CA HIS A 36 1.22 -5.59 4.32
C HIS A 36 2.50 -5.61 5.15
N ILE A 37 3.34 -4.60 4.96
CA ILE A 37 4.70 -4.56 5.49
C ILE A 37 4.81 -3.87 6.85
N LEU A 38 3.78 -3.11 7.26
CA LEU A 38 3.76 -2.43 8.55
C LEU A 38 3.44 -3.41 9.67
N TRP A 39 4.33 -3.50 10.65
CA TRP A 39 4.19 -4.47 11.72
C TRP A 39 3.04 -4.17 12.69
N ASN A 40 2.39 -5.21 13.19
CA ASN A 40 1.31 -5.14 14.18
C ASN A 40 0.18 -4.17 13.80
N ILE A 41 -0.20 -4.15 12.52
CA ILE A 41 -1.39 -3.44 12.06
C ILE A 41 -2.47 -4.43 11.65
N ASP A 42 -2.11 -5.40 10.83
CA ASP A 42 -3.02 -6.36 10.22
C ASP A 42 -2.45 -7.79 10.24
N ASP A 43 -2.85 -8.61 9.28
CA ASP A 43 -2.39 -9.99 9.12
C ASP A 43 -1.01 -10.11 8.46
N GLY A 44 -0.41 -9.02 8.01
CA GLY A 44 0.93 -8.96 7.44
C GLY A 44 2.06 -9.13 8.45
N SER A 45 3.03 -8.22 8.44
CA SER A 45 4.21 -8.28 9.31
C SER A 45 3.84 -8.25 10.79
N LYS A 46 4.46 -9.15 11.59
CA LYS A 46 4.18 -9.26 13.03
C LYS A 46 5.12 -8.43 13.91
N ASN A 47 6.26 -8.00 13.39
CA ASN A 47 7.23 -7.19 14.14
C ASN A 47 8.20 -6.49 13.19
N GLN A 48 8.96 -5.52 13.71
CA GLN A 48 9.93 -4.74 12.93
C GLN A 48 10.98 -5.60 12.21
N CYS A 49 11.45 -6.66 12.85
CA CYS A 49 12.41 -7.57 12.24
C CYS A 49 11.85 -8.24 10.98
N MET A 50 10.60 -8.71 11.05
CA MET A 50 9.92 -9.30 9.90
C MET A 50 9.71 -8.26 8.78
N SER A 51 9.33 -7.02 9.11
CA SER A 51 9.22 -5.94 8.13
C SER A 51 10.55 -5.69 7.41
N LEU A 52 11.66 -5.61 8.15
CA LEU A 52 12.98 -5.43 7.55
C LEU A 52 13.39 -6.61 6.66
N GLN A 53 13.12 -7.85 7.07
CA GLN A 53 13.40 -9.03 6.26
C GLN A 53 12.61 -9.02 4.95
N MET A 54 11.32 -8.64 4.98
CA MET A 54 10.48 -8.49 3.79
C MET A 54 11.08 -7.45 2.84
N LEU A 55 11.51 -6.29 3.36
CA LEU A 55 12.13 -5.21 2.57
C LEU A 55 13.47 -5.64 1.97
N GLU A 56 14.29 -6.35 2.73
CA GLU A 56 15.57 -6.87 2.24
C GLU A 56 15.36 -7.85 1.07
N ILE A 57 14.39 -8.75 1.18
CA ILE A 57 14.02 -9.68 0.10
C ILE A 57 13.53 -8.91 -1.13
N ALA A 58 12.64 -7.92 -0.94
CA ALA A 58 12.12 -7.10 -2.02
C ALA A 58 13.23 -6.30 -2.74
N ALA A 59 14.12 -5.66 -1.97
CA ALA A 59 15.25 -4.91 -2.51
C ALA A 59 16.20 -5.80 -3.32
N ARG A 60 16.54 -6.99 -2.81
CA ARG A 60 17.35 -7.99 -3.51
C ARG A 60 16.68 -8.51 -4.79
N SER A 61 15.35 -8.52 -4.83
CA SER A 61 14.57 -8.92 -6.02
C SER A 61 14.40 -7.79 -7.04
N GLY A 62 15.00 -6.61 -6.81
CA GLY A 62 14.95 -5.47 -7.73
C GLY A 62 13.83 -4.48 -7.47
N THR A 63 13.04 -4.65 -6.39
CA THR A 63 12.02 -3.67 -6.00
C THR A 63 12.70 -2.40 -5.49
N LYS A 64 12.32 -1.25 -6.04
CA LYS A 64 12.88 0.07 -5.68
C LYS A 64 11.93 0.92 -4.87
N ALA A 65 10.65 0.64 -4.94
CA ALA A 65 9.65 1.36 -4.16
C ALA A 65 8.50 0.44 -3.74
N ILE A 66 7.99 0.66 -2.55
CA ILE A 66 6.87 -0.10 -1.96
C ILE A 66 5.86 0.88 -1.38
N PHE A 67 4.58 0.62 -1.63
CA PHE A 67 3.50 1.21 -0.87
C PHE A 67 3.12 0.27 0.28
N ALA A 68 3.22 0.77 1.49
CA ALA A 68 2.72 0.09 2.67
C ALA A 68 1.20 0.27 2.72
N THR A 69 0.47 -0.80 2.45
CA THR A 69 -0.98 -0.78 2.28
C THR A 69 -1.65 -1.76 3.25
N PRO A 70 -1.63 -1.47 4.55
CA PRO A 70 -2.35 -2.31 5.50
C PRO A 70 -3.85 -2.28 5.22
N HIS A 71 -4.53 -3.33 5.65
CA HIS A 71 -5.98 -3.40 5.60
C HIS A 71 -6.65 -2.29 6.39
N VAL A 72 -7.70 -1.71 5.78
CA VAL A 72 -8.69 -0.87 6.44
C VAL A 72 -10.05 -1.51 6.25
N ILE A 73 -10.50 -2.23 7.29
CA ILE A 73 -11.72 -3.03 7.28
C ILE A 73 -12.64 -2.53 8.39
N GLU A 74 -13.88 -2.24 8.04
CA GLU A 74 -14.89 -1.85 9.02
C GLU A 74 -15.05 -2.91 10.13
N ARG A 75 -15.10 -2.43 11.38
CA ARG A 75 -15.31 -3.27 12.60
C ARG A 75 -14.24 -4.32 12.88
N ALA A 76 -13.23 -4.48 12.02
CA ALA A 76 -12.19 -5.48 12.22
C ALA A 76 -10.81 -4.85 12.44
N ASN A 77 -10.27 -4.24 11.41
CA ASN A 77 -8.95 -3.62 11.41
C ASN A 77 -9.04 -2.23 10.77
N LYS A 78 -8.96 -1.20 11.57
CA LYS A 78 -9.10 0.18 11.11
C LYS A 78 -7.99 1.07 11.67
N PRO A 79 -6.76 0.92 11.20
CA PRO A 79 -5.69 1.84 11.58
C PRO A 79 -6.04 3.26 11.13
N SER A 80 -5.66 4.27 11.91
CA SER A 80 -5.80 5.66 11.47
C SER A 80 -4.80 5.98 10.37
N TRP A 81 -5.13 6.98 9.53
CA TRP A 81 -4.19 7.44 8.51
C TRP A 81 -2.88 7.96 9.12
N GLU A 82 -2.96 8.60 10.28
CA GLU A 82 -1.82 9.07 11.06
C GLU A 82 -0.93 7.90 11.50
N GLU A 83 -1.51 6.84 12.03
CA GLU A 83 -0.76 5.63 12.44
C GLU A 83 -0.03 4.99 11.27
N ILE A 84 -0.67 4.88 10.11
CA ILE A 84 -0.05 4.34 8.88
C ILE A 84 1.15 5.21 8.47
N LYS A 85 1.01 6.54 8.48
CA LYS A 85 2.09 7.47 8.14
C LYS A 85 3.26 7.38 9.14
N GLU A 86 2.96 7.37 10.43
CA GLU A 86 3.96 7.26 11.49
C GLU A 86 4.76 5.95 11.39
N LYS A 87 4.09 4.82 11.27
CA LYS A 87 4.77 3.52 11.10
C LYS A 87 5.57 3.46 9.80
N THR A 88 5.06 4.02 8.71
CA THR A 88 5.83 4.12 7.47
C THR A 88 7.10 4.94 7.65
N GLN A 89 7.03 6.04 8.41
CA GLN A 89 8.19 6.87 8.70
C GLN A 89 9.20 6.15 9.61
N GLN A 90 8.72 5.44 10.63
CA GLN A 90 9.59 4.61 11.49
C GLN A 90 10.30 3.53 10.66
N LEU A 91 9.57 2.87 9.75
CA LEU A 91 10.15 1.85 8.89
C LEU A 91 11.20 2.41 7.91
N ARG A 92 11.02 3.64 7.40
CA ARG A 92 12.05 4.35 6.62
C ARG A 92 13.34 4.56 7.41
N GLN A 93 13.25 4.91 8.70
CA GLN A 93 14.42 5.08 9.57
C GLN A 93 15.14 3.75 9.76
N LEU A 94 14.40 2.69 10.06
CA LEU A 94 14.97 1.35 10.21
C LEU A 94 15.65 0.86 8.92
N CYS A 95 15.09 1.16 7.74
CA CYS A 95 15.72 0.85 6.44
C CYS A 95 17.04 1.60 6.26
N ALA A 96 17.07 2.89 6.61
CA ALA A 96 18.29 3.69 6.50
C ALA A 96 19.39 3.15 7.43
N GLU A 97 19.06 2.78 8.66
CA GLU A 97 20.00 2.15 9.63
C GLU A 97 20.51 0.79 9.12
N ALA A 98 19.63 0.00 8.50
CA ALA A 98 19.96 -1.30 7.91
C ALA A 98 20.60 -1.21 6.52
N GLN A 99 20.76 -0.02 5.96
CA GLN A 99 21.30 0.23 4.61
C GLN A 99 20.50 -0.47 3.50
N ILE A 100 19.18 -0.61 3.66
CA ILE A 100 18.28 -1.16 2.65
C ILE A 100 17.84 -0.03 1.71
N ASP A 101 18.28 -0.10 0.43
CA ASP A 101 17.97 0.89 -0.59
C ASP A 101 16.58 0.64 -1.21
N ILE A 102 15.53 1.10 -0.50
CA ILE A 102 14.15 1.00 -0.94
C ILE A 102 13.35 2.22 -0.50
N MET A 103 12.53 2.75 -1.39
CA MET A 103 11.61 3.85 -1.09
C MET A 103 10.30 3.28 -0.52
N LEU A 104 9.82 3.86 0.57
CA LEU A 104 8.56 3.47 1.19
C LEU A 104 7.55 4.61 1.13
N TYR A 105 6.32 4.29 0.82
CA TYR A 105 5.21 5.24 0.74
C TYR A 105 4.01 4.73 1.53
N PRO A 106 3.30 5.60 2.27
CA PRO A 106 2.08 5.22 2.94
C PRO A 106 0.94 5.03 1.96
N GLY A 107 0.03 4.13 2.26
CA GLY A 107 -1.20 3.87 1.55
C GLY A 107 -2.10 2.99 2.42
N ALA A 108 -3.18 2.50 1.88
CA ALA A 108 -4.02 1.50 2.52
C ALA A 108 -4.71 0.64 1.48
N GLU A 109 -5.00 -0.61 1.84
CA GLU A 109 -5.97 -1.43 1.16
C GLU A 109 -7.31 -1.32 1.87
N VAL A 110 -8.23 -0.61 1.24
CA VAL A 110 -9.54 -0.30 1.82
C VAL A 110 -10.58 -1.29 1.33
N GLN A 111 -11.23 -1.99 2.25
CA GLN A 111 -12.33 -2.87 1.91
C GLN A 111 -13.48 -2.06 1.29
N MET A 112 -14.00 -2.54 0.15
CA MET A 112 -15.14 -1.90 -0.52
C MET A 112 -16.40 -2.03 0.32
N ASN A 113 -16.74 -0.97 1.04
CA ASN A 113 -17.92 -0.88 1.89
C ASN A 113 -18.49 0.54 1.86
N TRP A 114 -19.80 0.68 1.60
CA TRP A 114 -20.51 1.97 1.62
C TRP A 114 -20.39 2.72 2.95
N GLU A 115 -20.41 1.98 4.06
CA GLU A 115 -20.36 2.56 5.40
C GLU A 115 -18.96 3.12 5.72
N LEU A 116 -17.93 2.54 5.11
CA LEU A 116 -16.55 2.96 5.31
C LEU A 116 -16.16 4.21 4.51
N LEU A 117 -16.70 4.39 3.30
CA LEU A 117 -16.33 5.51 2.42
C LEU A 117 -16.46 6.90 3.06
N PRO A 118 -17.57 7.26 3.77
CA PRO A 118 -17.67 8.54 4.44
C PRO A 118 -16.67 8.75 5.57
N GLU A 119 -16.15 7.64 6.13
CA GLU A 119 -15.23 7.66 7.26
C GLU A 119 -13.76 7.76 6.85
N LEU A 120 -13.45 7.68 5.57
CA LEU A 120 -12.07 7.84 5.07
C LEU A 120 -11.53 9.26 5.27
N GLY A 121 -12.39 10.23 5.56
CA GLY A 121 -11.99 11.55 6.01
C GLY A 121 -11.55 12.48 4.89
N ALA A 122 -10.45 13.21 5.13
CA ALA A 122 -9.96 14.25 4.22
C ALA A 122 -9.52 13.69 2.87
N ALA A 123 -9.62 14.49 1.82
CA ALA A 123 -9.12 14.14 0.49
C ALA A 123 -7.65 13.69 0.54
N GLY A 124 -7.37 12.53 -0.02
CA GLY A 124 -6.04 11.92 -0.01
C GLY A 124 -5.72 11.03 1.19
N ALA A 125 -6.52 11.03 2.27
CA ALA A 125 -6.36 10.06 3.35
C ALA A 125 -6.51 8.63 2.81
N TYR A 126 -5.69 7.71 3.30
CA TYR A 126 -5.61 6.32 2.86
C TYR A 126 -5.22 6.07 1.39
N CYS A 127 -5.21 7.12 0.56
CA CYS A 127 -4.74 7.01 -0.83
C CYS A 127 -3.23 6.75 -0.87
N LEU A 128 -2.78 6.11 -1.96
CA LEU A 128 -1.36 5.83 -2.18
C LEU A 128 -0.55 7.14 -2.15
N ASN A 129 0.33 7.26 -1.16
CA ASN A 129 1.15 8.44 -0.86
C ASN A 129 0.34 9.75 -0.67
N GLY A 130 -0.87 9.66 -0.11
CA GLY A 130 -1.75 10.82 0.06
C GLY A 130 -2.23 11.45 -1.27
N GLY A 131 -2.15 10.72 -2.36
CA GLY A 131 -2.51 11.17 -3.70
C GLY A 131 -4.00 11.02 -4.02
N ARG A 132 -4.30 10.54 -5.23
CA ARG A 132 -5.68 10.42 -5.75
C ARG A 132 -6.12 8.98 -6.00
N TYR A 133 -5.26 8.00 -5.73
CA TYR A 133 -5.51 6.59 -6.02
C TYR A 133 -5.64 5.82 -4.72
N LEU A 134 -6.79 5.21 -4.56
CA LEU A 134 -7.10 4.30 -3.46
C LEU A 134 -6.95 2.86 -3.94
N LEU A 135 -6.27 2.02 -3.17
CA LEU A 135 -6.29 0.58 -3.38
C LEU A 135 -7.55 0.03 -2.70
N VAL A 136 -8.36 -0.70 -3.45
CA VAL A 136 -9.64 -1.22 -2.97
C VAL A 136 -9.63 -2.73 -3.01
N GLU A 137 -9.95 -3.35 -1.89
CA GLU A 137 -10.23 -4.77 -1.77
C GLU A 137 -11.71 -5.05 -2.03
N LEU A 138 -12.00 -5.95 -2.98
CA LEU A 138 -13.36 -6.42 -3.22
C LEU A 138 -13.73 -7.51 -2.21
N PRO A 139 -14.99 -7.56 -1.74
CA PRO A 139 -15.45 -8.64 -0.86
C PRO A 139 -15.21 -10.02 -1.48
N ALA A 140 -14.69 -10.95 -0.66
CA ALA A 140 -14.30 -12.28 -1.15
C ALA A 140 -15.47 -13.15 -1.63
N ALA A 141 -16.69 -12.92 -1.11
CA ALA A 141 -17.84 -13.76 -1.36
C ALA A 141 -18.61 -13.38 -2.64
N GLU A 142 -18.77 -12.08 -2.90
CA GLU A 142 -19.52 -11.57 -4.05
C GLU A 142 -19.09 -10.15 -4.40
N ILE A 143 -19.28 -9.76 -5.66
CA ILE A 143 -19.12 -8.36 -6.07
C ILE A 143 -20.40 -7.63 -5.69
N PRO A 144 -20.35 -6.60 -4.84
CA PRO A 144 -21.54 -5.85 -4.47
C PRO A 144 -22.20 -5.20 -5.68
N ALA A 145 -23.52 -5.13 -5.70
CA ALA A 145 -24.27 -4.51 -6.81
C ALA A 145 -23.94 -3.02 -7.05
N TYR A 146 -23.31 -2.37 -6.08
CA TYR A 146 -22.85 -0.98 -6.17
C TYR A 146 -21.39 -0.83 -6.65
N ALA A 147 -20.75 -1.90 -7.07
CA ALA A 147 -19.37 -1.87 -7.57
C ALA A 147 -19.25 -1.50 -9.06
N ASP A 148 -20.37 -1.24 -9.73
CA ASP A 148 -20.47 -0.82 -11.14
C ASP A 148 -20.29 0.69 -11.33
#